data_4f3f41052d46c6b9a5b5be72664e81ab
#
_entry.id   4f3f41052d46c6b9a5b5be72664e81ab
#
_cell.length_a   1.000
_cell.length_b   1.000
_cell.length_c   1.000
_cell.angle_alpha   90.00
_cell.angle_beta   90.00
_cell.angle_gamma   90.00
#
_symmetry.space_group_name_H-M   'P 1'
#
loop_
_entity.id
_entity.type
_entity.pdbx_description
1 polymer ?
#
loop_
_entity_poly.entity_id
_entity_poly.type
_entity_poly.pdbx_seq_one_letter_code
_entity_poly.pdbx_strand_id
1 'polypeptide(L)'
;MANHSATKKDIRQATKRRDSNRYYGKTTRNAIRELKVVDDQKTYNEKLPNIISQIDKLAKRGIIHKNKAANLKSKLAKHVAAKATA
;
A
#
# COMPACT_ATOMS: atom_id res chain seq x y z
N MET A 1 4.61 3.15 41.27
CA MET A 1 4.21 2.62 39.98
C MET A 1 5.08 3.14 38.87
N ALA A 2 5.98 2.31 38.43
CA ALA A 2 7.01 2.67 37.48
C ALA A 2 6.48 2.76 36.05
N ASN A 3 5.17 2.56 35.86
CA ASN A 3 4.67 2.30 34.51
C ASN A 3 4.24 3.54 33.74
N HIS A 4 4.19 4.71 34.38
CA HIS A 4 3.72 5.92 33.70
C HIS A 4 4.62 6.37 32.57
N SER A 5 5.95 6.32 32.75
CA SER A 5 6.86 6.74 31.68
C SER A 5 6.89 5.70 30.54
N ALA A 6 6.79 4.41 30.88
CA ALA A 6 6.69 3.36 29.86
C ALA A 6 5.40 3.49 29.06
N THR A 7 4.28 3.77 29.73
CA THR A 7 2.99 3.97 29.07
C THR A 7 3.02 5.15 28.12
N LYS A 8 3.62 6.28 28.53
CA LYS A 8 3.76 7.46 27.66
C LYS A 8 4.62 7.15 26.43
N LYS A 9 5.70 6.40 26.62
CA LYS A 9 6.55 5.97 25.54
C LYS A 9 5.78 5.09 24.55
N ASP A 10 5.00 4.15 25.06
CA ASP A 10 4.19 3.26 24.23
C ASP A 10 3.15 4.03 23.42
N ILE A 11 2.50 5.02 24.04
CA ILE A 11 1.52 5.89 23.36
C ILE A 11 2.20 6.68 22.24
N ARG A 12 3.38 7.25 22.51
CA ARG A 12 4.12 7.98 21.50
C ARG A 12 4.54 7.08 20.33
N GLN A 13 5.00 5.87 20.61
CA GLN A 13 5.37 4.92 19.56
C GLN A 13 4.15 4.49 18.76
N ALA A 14 3.03 4.24 19.42
CA ALA A 14 1.78 3.88 18.74
C ALA A 14 1.30 5.00 17.83
N THR A 15 1.39 6.26 18.29
CA THR A 15 1.02 7.42 17.49
C THR A 15 1.91 7.55 16.26
N LYS A 16 3.22 7.42 16.43
CA LYS A 16 4.17 7.46 15.32
C LYS A 16 3.89 6.36 14.30
N ARG A 17 3.61 5.14 14.75
CA ARG A 17 3.28 4.04 13.86
C ARG A 17 1.99 4.31 13.11
N ARG A 18 0.97 4.84 13.80
CA ARG A 18 -0.31 5.18 13.19
C ARG A 18 -0.12 6.23 12.09
N ASP A 19 0.65 7.28 12.37
CA ASP A 19 0.91 8.34 11.40
C ASP A 19 1.69 7.82 10.21
N SER A 20 2.73 7.01 10.44
CA SER A 20 3.51 6.38 9.37
C SER A 20 2.64 5.45 8.54
N ASN A 21 1.81 4.63 9.19
CA ASN A 21 0.92 3.68 8.51
C ASN A 21 -0.08 4.42 7.63
N ARG A 22 -0.66 5.51 8.15
CA ARG A 22 -1.58 6.35 7.39
C ARG A 22 -0.89 6.96 6.17
N TYR A 23 0.31 7.46 6.34
CA TYR A 23 1.09 8.05 5.26
C TYR A 23 1.37 7.02 4.15
N TYR A 24 1.91 5.85 4.52
CA TYR A 24 2.21 4.81 3.54
C TYR A 24 0.96 4.29 2.86
N GLY A 25 -0.12 4.09 3.60
CA GLY A 25 -1.39 3.65 3.04
C GLY A 25 -1.96 4.66 2.06
N LYS A 26 -1.92 5.95 2.41
CA LYS A 26 -2.40 7.03 1.55
C LYS A 26 -1.56 7.14 0.28
N THR A 27 -0.23 7.09 0.42
CA THR A 27 0.70 7.18 -0.71
C THR A 27 0.46 6.04 -1.69
N THR A 28 0.31 4.81 -1.18
CA THR A 28 0.07 3.65 -2.02
C THR A 28 -1.29 3.72 -2.71
N ARG A 29 -2.34 4.17 -2.00
CA ARG A 29 -3.66 4.33 -2.61
C ARG A 29 -3.64 5.36 -3.72
N ASN A 30 -2.95 6.47 -3.53
CA ASN A 30 -2.80 7.50 -4.56
C ASN A 30 -2.04 6.96 -5.76
N ALA A 31 -0.99 6.17 -5.54
CA ALA A 31 -0.23 5.54 -6.62
C ALA A 31 -1.09 4.58 -7.42
N ILE A 32 -1.93 3.78 -6.75
CA ILE A 32 -2.86 2.87 -7.42
C ILE A 32 -3.87 3.66 -8.25
N ARG A 33 -4.40 4.74 -7.70
CA ARG A 33 -5.35 5.60 -8.42
C ARG A 33 -4.72 6.20 -9.66
N GLU A 34 -3.52 6.71 -9.56
CA GLU A 34 -2.78 7.25 -10.71
C GLU A 34 -2.52 6.17 -11.76
N LEU A 35 -2.19 4.96 -11.32
CA LEU A 35 -1.96 3.84 -12.23
C LEU A 35 -3.22 3.50 -13.02
N LYS A 36 -4.39 3.53 -12.37
CA LYS A 36 -5.66 3.19 -13.01
C LYS A 36 -6.06 4.15 -14.11
N VAL A 37 -5.61 5.40 -14.05
CA VAL A 37 -5.94 6.40 -15.08
C VAL A 37 -4.91 6.44 -16.20
N VAL A 38 -3.85 5.64 -16.12
CA VAL A 38 -2.87 5.53 -17.21
C VAL A 38 -3.50 4.75 -18.38
N ASP A 39 -3.56 5.37 -19.54
CA ASP A 39 -4.13 4.75 -20.75
C ASP A 39 -3.10 3.94 -21.53
N ASP A 40 -1.83 4.30 -21.40
CA ASP A 40 -0.74 3.63 -22.11
C ASP A 40 -0.34 2.36 -21.36
N GLN A 41 -0.48 1.23 -22.02
CA GLN A 41 -0.14 -0.08 -21.46
C GLN A 41 1.34 -0.18 -21.10
N LYS A 42 2.21 0.40 -21.90
CA LYS A 42 3.65 0.38 -21.64
C LYS A 42 3.98 1.10 -20.34
N THR A 43 3.43 2.29 -20.16
CA THR A 43 3.58 3.06 -18.90
C THR A 43 2.99 2.31 -17.73
N TYR A 44 1.82 1.71 -17.91
CA TYR A 44 1.18 0.89 -16.88
C TYR A 44 2.09 -0.26 -16.44
N ASN A 45 2.62 -1.00 -17.40
CA ASN A 45 3.49 -2.14 -17.12
C ASN A 45 4.80 -1.72 -16.46
N GLU A 46 5.32 -0.54 -16.79
CA GLU A 46 6.52 -0.02 -16.16
C GLU A 46 6.30 0.38 -14.70
N LYS A 47 5.13 0.93 -14.39
CA LYS A 47 4.80 1.37 -13.04
C LYS A 47 4.29 0.26 -12.15
N LEU A 48 3.70 -0.78 -12.73
CA LEU A 48 3.06 -1.86 -12.00
C LEU A 48 3.97 -2.55 -10.98
N PRO A 49 5.23 -2.94 -11.31
CA PRO A 49 6.10 -3.62 -10.35
C PRO A 49 6.38 -2.78 -9.11
N ASN A 50 6.56 -1.47 -9.27
CA ASN A 50 6.79 -0.58 -8.13
C ASN A 50 5.59 -0.55 -7.19
N ILE A 51 4.40 -0.49 -7.75
CA ILE A 51 3.15 -0.44 -6.97
C ILE A 51 2.92 -1.77 -6.27
N ILE A 52 3.17 -2.89 -6.93
CA ILE A 52 3.07 -4.22 -6.33
C ILE A 52 4.05 -4.33 -5.17
N SER A 53 5.28 -3.83 -5.32
CA SER A 53 6.27 -3.80 -4.26
C SER A 53 5.79 -2.99 -3.06
N GLN A 54 5.17 -1.83 -3.28
CA GLN A 54 4.60 -1.01 -2.22
C GLN A 54 3.48 -1.74 -1.48
N ILE A 55 2.60 -2.42 -2.21
CA ILE A 55 1.51 -3.20 -1.62
C ILE A 55 2.07 -4.32 -0.73
N ASP A 56 3.08 -5.03 -1.22
CA ASP A 56 3.75 -6.08 -0.45
C ASP A 56 4.39 -5.53 0.83
N LYS A 57 5.01 -4.36 0.76
CA LYS A 57 5.58 -3.70 1.92
C LYS A 57 4.51 -3.33 2.95
N LEU A 58 3.34 -2.85 2.50
CA LEU A 58 2.23 -2.56 3.39
C LEU A 58 1.77 -3.81 4.14
N ALA A 59 1.65 -4.93 3.43
CA ALA A 59 1.27 -6.20 4.04
C ALA A 59 2.34 -6.68 5.02
N LYS A 60 3.60 -6.55 4.66
CA LYS A 60 4.73 -6.95 5.51
C LYS A 60 4.80 -6.14 6.79
N ARG A 61 4.44 -4.86 6.73
CA ARG A 61 4.41 -3.97 7.90
C ARG A 61 3.13 -4.12 8.72
N GLY A 62 2.17 -4.92 8.26
CA GLY A 62 0.90 -5.10 8.93
C GLY A 62 -0.09 -3.96 8.77
N ILE A 63 0.15 -3.05 7.83
CA ILE A 63 -0.78 -1.94 7.54
C ILE A 63 -2.05 -2.45 6.89
N ILE A 64 -1.90 -3.43 6.00
CA ILE A 64 -3.02 -4.14 5.39
C ILE A 64 -2.82 -5.64 5.59
N HIS A 65 -3.91 -6.39 5.56
CA HIS A 65 -3.84 -7.84 5.66
C HIS A 65 -3.30 -8.43 4.35
N LYS A 66 -2.59 -9.55 4.44
CA LYS A 66 -2.03 -10.23 3.26
C LYS A 66 -3.10 -10.57 2.22
N ASN A 67 -4.32 -10.88 2.65
CA ASN A 67 -5.43 -11.17 1.74
C ASN A 67 -5.83 -9.92 0.97
N LYS A 68 -5.84 -8.76 1.62
CA LYS A 68 -6.10 -7.48 0.96
C LYS A 68 -5.03 -7.18 -0.09
N ALA A 69 -3.77 -7.44 0.26
CA ALA A 69 -2.65 -7.24 -0.67
C ALA A 69 -2.80 -8.14 -1.90
N ALA A 70 -3.13 -9.42 -1.69
CA ALA A 70 -3.35 -10.37 -2.78
C ALA A 70 -4.49 -9.92 -3.69
N ASN A 71 -5.60 -9.43 -3.11
CA ASN A 71 -6.73 -8.92 -3.87
C ASN A 71 -6.37 -7.70 -4.70
N LEU A 72 -5.61 -6.76 -4.12
CA LEU A 72 -5.16 -5.56 -4.84
C LEU A 72 -4.25 -5.93 -6.02
N LYS A 73 -3.30 -6.84 -5.79
CA LYS A 73 -2.40 -7.29 -6.85
C LYS A 73 -3.16 -7.99 -7.96
N SER A 74 -4.13 -8.83 -7.61
CA SER A 74 -4.97 -9.53 -8.57
C SER A 74 -5.78 -8.56 -9.42
N LYS A 75 -6.40 -7.55 -8.79
CA LYS A 75 -7.17 -6.54 -9.52
C LYS A 75 -6.31 -5.74 -10.48
N LEU A 76 -5.10 -5.39 -10.07
CA LEU A 76 -4.18 -4.64 -10.92
C LEU A 76 -3.70 -5.49 -12.11
N ALA A 77 -3.44 -6.77 -11.89
CA ALA A 77 -3.06 -7.69 -12.95
C ALA A 77 -4.21 -7.87 -13.96
N LYS A 78 -5.44 -7.99 -13.48
CA LYS A 78 -6.63 -8.08 -14.35
C LYS A 78 -6.84 -6.81 -15.16
N HIS A 79 -6.56 -5.65 -14.55
CA HIS A 79 -6.68 -4.37 -15.25
C HIS A 79 -5.69 -4.29 -16.41
N VAL A 80 -4.47 -4.80 -16.22
CA VAL A 80 -3.48 -4.89 -17.32
C VAL A 80 -4.03 -5.78 -18.43
N ALA A 81 -4.54 -6.94 -18.10
CA ALA A 81 -5.10 -7.87 -19.08
C ALA A 81 -6.24 -7.24 -19.87
N ALA A 82 -7.12 -6.51 -19.20
CA ALA A 82 -8.22 -5.80 -19.83
C ALA A 82 -7.71 -4.75 -20.83
N LYS A 83 -6.68 -4.00 -20.46
CA LYS A 83 -6.07 -3.02 -21.36
C LYS A 83 -5.36 -3.68 -22.54
N ALA A 84 -4.75 -4.84 -22.32
CA ALA A 84 -4.08 -5.59 -23.37
C ALA A 84 -5.06 -6.13 -24.41
N THR A 85 -6.27 -6.47 -23.99
CA THR A 85 -7.31 -6.99 -24.89
C THR A 85 -8.13 -5.89 -25.56
N ALA A 86 -8.07 -4.70 -25.02
CA ALA A 86 -8.75 -3.56 -25.61
C ALA A 86 -7.90 -2.93 -26.71
#